data_4994066323208a576500cb27322a4cca
#
_entry.id   4994066323208a576500cb27322a4cca
#
_cell.length_a   1.000
_cell.length_b   1.000
_cell.length_c   1.000
_cell.angle_alpha   90.00
_cell.angle_beta   90.00
_cell.angle_gamma   90.00
#
_symmetry.space_group_name_H-M   'P 1'
#
loop_
_entity.id
_entity.type
_entity.pdbx_description
1 polymer ?
#
loop_
_entity_poly.entity_id
_entity_poly.type
_entity_poly.pdbx_seq_one_letter_code
_entity_poly.pdbx_strand_id
1 'polypeptide(L)'
;MPLNNPITSALLADPEIFQQNRLPFHAHFADQTSPEMPLAVSLDGEWAFHYAENLTAPFSDWDTLTVPGFIQMQSLQKPGQPYGTPHYVNTQYPWDGHEKLHPGQIPQDYNPIGEYQRSFTLPESWASCYLRLNGADSAAAVWCNDVYIGYTEDTFTPAEFDMTAAVHPGENTLTVQVYRFSSGSWLEDQDFWRMSGLFRSVELFTKPEIHLEDVFVKQDFAPDFSSATVTFDCKVSGAGTVSVVFDGEEQSAEVGEPAEYDSGVVFGKGESDPDVEEDVQDVSFTFTVEHPALWSAEQPNLYEAEIALLREGALVERTGLKVGLRKFELKDRQMLLNGQRIVFKGVNRHEWSCRTGRTVSREEMLWDVKNLKAHNVNAVRTSHYPDDPYFLQLCDEYGLYVIGETNLETHGTWQKLGADGSDEWTLPGARPEWRENVLARAEAMLERDKNHPAILIWSCGNESHGGKTLWEMSEYFRNTDPSRLVHYEGIFWNREYPATSDMESQMYTPVADIKKFLAEHPEKPFIMCEYSHAMGNSCGGITDYTEYAYEEPLYQGGFIWEYMDHGIAVTSPDGKPGFAYGGDFGD
;
A
#
# COMPACT_ATOMS: atom_id res chain seq x y z
N MET A 1 5.28 -22.36 26.70
CA MET A 1 4.23 -21.80 27.61
C MET A 1 3.19 -21.21 26.69
N PRO A 2 1.91 -21.15 27.03
CA PRO A 2 0.98 -20.42 26.18
C PRO A 2 1.45 -18.97 26.12
N LEU A 3 1.51 -18.42 24.90
CA LEU A 3 1.74 -17.00 24.67
C LEU A 3 0.76 -16.21 25.55
N ASN A 4 1.22 -15.17 26.22
CA ASN A 4 0.33 -14.20 26.82
C ASN A 4 -0.34 -13.42 25.68
N ASN A 5 -1.39 -14.02 25.09
CA ASN A 5 -2.01 -13.53 23.87
C ASN A 5 -3.11 -12.52 24.24
N PRO A 6 -2.93 -11.23 23.99
CA PRO A 6 -3.95 -10.21 24.23
C PRO A 6 -5.05 -10.21 23.16
N ILE A 7 -4.85 -10.92 22.03
CA ILE A 7 -5.78 -10.91 20.91
C ILE A 7 -7.03 -11.71 21.25
N THR A 8 -8.15 -11.04 21.20
CA THR A 8 -9.47 -11.60 21.47
C THR A 8 -10.40 -11.34 20.28
N SER A 9 -11.51 -12.09 20.20
CA SER A 9 -12.54 -11.83 19.19
C SER A 9 -13.08 -10.38 19.28
N ALA A 10 -13.13 -9.80 20.47
CA ALA A 10 -13.56 -8.42 20.65
C ALA A 10 -12.55 -7.41 20.08
N LEU A 11 -11.23 -7.65 20.26
CA LEU A 11 -10.19 -6.81 19.69
C LEU A 11 -10.22 -6.88 18.15
N LEU A 12 -10.26 -8.09 17.60
CA LEU A 12 -10.30 -8.30 16.15
C LEU A 12 -11.55 -7.70 15.49
N ALA A 13 -12.64 -7.53 16.23
CA ALA A 13 -13.90 -6.98 15.73
C ALA A 13 -14.00 -5.45 15.88
N ASP A 14 -13.11 -4.82 16.63
CA ASP A 14 -13.19 -3.40 16.95
C ASP A 14 -12.49 -2.54 15.89
N PRO A 15 -13.23 -1.76 15.07
CA PRO A 15 -12.63 -0.95 14.01
C PRO A 15 -11.77 0.23 14.54
N GLU A 16 -11.88 0.57 15.83
CA GLU A 16 -11.04 1.59 16.46
C GLU A 16 -9.67 1.02 16.90
N ILE A 17 -9.51 -0.33 16.92
CA ILE A 17 -8.26 -1.02 17.31
C ILE A 17 -7.67 -1.75 16.10
N PHE A 18 -7.22 -1.02 15.09
CA PHE A 18 -6.64 -1.58 13.87
C PHE A 18 -5.11 -1.68 13.90
N GLN A 19 -4.47 -1.10 14.90
CA GLN A 19 -3.02 -1.19 15.13
C GLN A 19 -2.68 -0.99 16.62
N GLN A 20 -1.58 -1.61 17.07
CA GLN A 20 -1.00 -1.40 18.40
C GLN A 20 0.52 -1.43 18.31
N ASN A 21 1.19 -0.47 18.92
CA ASN A 21 2.67 -0.35 18.95
C ASN A 21 3.32 -0.33 17.56
N ARG A 22 2.60 0.02 16.52
CA ARG A 22 3.15 0.22 15.18
C ARG A 22 3.91 1.54 15.14
N LEU A 23 5.10 1.54 14.55
CA LEU A 23 5.89 2.75 14.36
C LEU A 23 5.23 3.68 13.32
N PRO A 24 5.54 5.00 13.36
CA PRO A 24 5.05 5.96 12.38
C PRO A 24 5.38 5.56 10.94
N PHE A 25 4.55 5.99 10.00
CA PHE A 25 4.78 5.78 8.57
C PHE A 25 5.87 6.71 8.06
N HIS A 26 6.68 6.24 7.11
CA HIS A 26 7.74 7.00 6.48
C HIS A 26 7.98 6.57 5.03
N ALA A 27 8.80 7.33 4.30
CA ALA A 27 9.17 7.00 2.93
C ALA A 27 9.89 5.65 2.84
N HIS A 28 9.65 4.92 1.76
CA HIS A 28 10.38 3.68 1.48
C HIS A 28 11.82 3.99 1.04
N PHE A 29 12.79 3.37 1.71
CA PHE A 29 14.22 3.49 1.41
C PHE A 29 14.73 2.22 0.73
N ALA A 30 14.80 2.23 -0.61
CA ALA A 30 15.22 1.05 -1.37
C ALA A 30 16.73 0.74 -1.24
N ASP A 31 17.56 1.78 -1.12
CA ASP A 31 19.03 1.71 -1.19
C ASP A 31 19.70 2.29 0.07
N GLN A 32 19.18 1.90 1.26
CA GLN A 32 19.75 2.32 2.54
C GLN A 32 20.90 1.41 2.95
N THR A 33 22.06 1.99 3.26
CA THR A 33 23.29 1.25 3.59
C THR A 33 24.10 1.92 4.68
N SER A 34 24.91 1.11 5.39
CA SER A 34 25.93 1.59 6.32
C SER A 34 27.27 0.89 6.03
N PRO A 35 28.41 1.61 6.10
CA PRO A 35 29.73 0.99 5.95
C PRO A 35 30.12 0.13 7.16
N GLU A 36 29.48 0.33 8.31
CA GLU A 36 29.83 -0.30 9.57
C GLU A 36 29.10 -1.61 9.83
N MET A 37 27.86 -1.72 9.31
CA MET A 37 26.98 -2.88 9.58
C MET A 37 25.89 -3.05 8.53
N PRO A 38 25.35 -4.26 8.35
CA PRO A 38 24.11 -4.42 7.61
C PRO A 38 22.96 -3.74 8.36
N LEU A 39 22.18 -2.91 7.66
CA LEU A 39 21.01 -2.24 8.26
C LEU A 39 19.77 -3.11 8.29
N ALA A 40 19.68 -4.12 7.42
CA ALA A 40 18.57 -5.05 7.37
C ALA A 40 19.02 -6.49 7.14
N VAL A 41 18.23 -7.44 7.64
CA VAL A 41 18.39 -8.88 7.44
C VAL A 41 17.03 -9.49 7.11
N SER A 42 16.92 -10.17 5.98
CA SER A 42 15.71 -10.90 5.61
C SER A 42 15.52 -12.14 6.49
N LEU A 43 14.28 -12.37 6.90
CA LEU A 43 13.83 -13.60 7.53
C LEU A 43 13.05 -14.51 6.53
N ASP A 44 13.07 -14.21 5.25
CA ASP A 44 12.43 -15.03 4.23
C ASP A 44 12.97 -16.46 4.22
N GLY A 45 12.14 -17.39 3.77
CA GLY A 45 12.49 -18.81 3.69
C GLY A 45 11.52 -19.69 4.47
N GLU A 46 12.01 -20.80 5.00
CA GLU A 46 11.17 -21.77 5.72
C GLU A 46 10.91 -21.32 7.17
N TRP A 47 9.64 -21.32 7.56
CA TRP A 47 9.18 -21.05 8.91
C TRP A 47 8.43 -22.25 9.47
N ALA A 48 8.61 -22.54 10.75
CA ALA A 48 7.73 -23.46 11.46
C ALA A 48 6.31 -22.85 11.46
N PHE A 49 5.30 -23.69 11.25
CA PHE A 49 3.93 -23.26 11.07
C PHE A 49 2.95 -24.25 11.68
N HIS A 50 1.91 -23.74 12.30
CA HIS A 50 0.73 -24.51 12.64
C HIS A 50 -0.55 -23.68 12.48
N TYR A 51 -1.70 -24.35 12.48
CA TYR A 51 -2.95 -23.79 12.01
C TYR A 51 -4.09 -24.11 12.97
N ALA A 52 -4.96 -23.13 13.21
CA ALA A 52 -6.22 -23.33 13.93
C ALA A 52 -7.38 -22.78 13.09
N GLU A 53 -8.56 -23.40 13.18
CA GLU A 53 -9.75 -22.98 12.42
C GLU A 53 -10.41 -21.71 12.97
N ASN A 54 -10.17 -21.41 14.26
CA ASN A 54 -10.63 -20.20 14.94
C ASN A 54 -9.90 -20.01 16.28
N LEU A 55 -10.18 -18.91 16.98
CA LEU A 55 -9.56 -18.55 18.26
C LEU A 55 -9.72 -19.59 19.39
N THR A 56 -10.67 -20.50 19.28
CA THR A 56 -10.98 -21.51 20.32
C THR A 56 -10.59 -22.93 19.92
N ALA A 57 -10.28 -23.15 18.66
CA ALA A 57 -9.85 -24.43 18.13
C ALA A 57 -8.39 -24.74 18.56
N PRO A 58 -8.04 -26.01 18.78
CA PRO A 58 -6.65 -26.38 18.98
C PRO A 58 -5.85 -26.18 17.70
N PHE A 59 -4.59 -25.78 17.85
CA PHE A 59 -3.67 -25.75 16.73
C PHE A 59 -3.32 -27.17 16.25
N SER A 60 -3.06 -27.31 14.96
CA SER A 60 -2.54 -28.52 14.33
C SER A 60 -1.16 -28.89 14.88
N ASP A 61 -0.64 -30.05 14.51
CA ASP A 61 0.79 -30.33 14.66
C ASP A 61 1.62 -29.33 13.83
N TRP A 62 2.88 -29.12 14.25
CA TRP A 62 3.82 -28.27 13.54
C TRP A 62 4.15 -28.81 12.15
N ASP A 63 4.15 -27.91 11.19
CA ASP A 63 4.55 -28.12 9.79
C ASP A 63 5.54 -27.00 9.37
N THR A 64 5.80 -26.86 8.09
CA THR A 64 6.66 -25.82 7.53
C THR A 64 5.95 -25.13 6.37
N LEU A 65 5.98 -23.81 6.35
CA LEU A 65 5.59 -22.98 5.21
C LEU A 65 6.73 -22.03 4.82
N THR A 66 6.71 -21.63 3.55
CA THR A 66 7.65 -20.62 3.02
C THR A 66 7.08 -19.23 3.19
N VAL A 67 7.90 -18.30 3.67
CA VAL A 67 7.63 -16.86 3.71
C VAL A 67 8.61 -16.18 2.74
N PRO A 68 8.14 -15.28 1.86
CA PRO A 68 6.75 -14.88 1.66
C PRO A 68 5.90 -15.97 1.00
N GLY A 69 4.59 -15.96 1.31
CA GLY A 69 3.63 -16.86 0.67
C GLY A 69 2.29 -16.96 1.38
N PHE A 70 1.25 -17.26 0.62
CA PHE A 70 -0.09 -17.49 1.14
C PHE A 70 -0.26 -18.90 1.70
N ILE A 71 -0.96 -19.02 2.81
CA ILE A 71 -1.28 -20.29 3.48
C ILE A 71 -2.03 -21.21 2.50
N GLN A 72 -3.07 -20.71 1.84
CA GLN A 72 -3.94 -21.51 0.96
C GLN A 72 -3.23 -21.93 -0.32
N MET A 73 -2.38 -21.08 -0.91
CA MET A 73 -1.59 -21.45 -2.10
C MET A 73 -0.61 -22.60 -1.80
N GLN A 74 0.01 -22.58 -0.62
CA GLN A 74 0.89 -23.66 -0.18
C GLN A 74 0.10 -24.90 0.26
N SER A 75 -1.09 -24.73 0.83
CA SER A 75 -2.01 -25.80 1.18
C SER A 75 -2.41 -26.62 -0.06
N LEU A 76 -2.66 -25.99 -1.22
CA LEU A 76 -2.98 -26.67 -2.48
C LEU A 76 -1.87 -27.66 -2.92
N GLN A 77 -0.64 -27.45 -2.51
CA GLN A 77 0.49 -28.31 -2.82
C GLN A 77 0.66 -29.49 -1.84
N LYS A 78 -0.10 -29.50 -0.75
CA LYS A 78 -0.05 -30.53 0.29
C LYS A 78 -1.20 -31.55 0.16
N PRO A 79 -0.97 -32.83 0.47
CA PRO A 79 -2.04 -33.83 0.45
C PRO A 79 -3.20 -33.46 1.38
N GLY A 80 -4.43 -33.50 0.85
CA GLY A 80 -5.64 -33.20 1.63
C GLY A 80 -5.87 -31.72 1.93
N GLN A 81 -5.03 -30.84 1.42
CA GLN A 81 -5.17 -29.38 1.56
C GLN A 81 -5.48 -28.94 3.01
N PRO A 82 -4.57 -29.20 3.96
CA PRO A 82 -4.84 -29.18 5.40
C PRO A 82 -5.20 -27.77 5.94
N TYR A 83 -4.91 -26.71 5.20
CA TYR A 83 -5.13 -25.31 5.61
C TYR A 83 -6.16 -24.59 4.75
N GLY A 84 -7.08 -25.35 4.13
CA GLY A 84 -8.12 -24.82 3.24
C GLY A 84 -7.59 -24.48 1.84
N THR A 85 -8.47 -23.89 1.06
CA THR A 85 -8.26 -23.48 -0.35
C THR A 85 -8.40 -21.98 -0.49
N PRO A 86 -7.85 -21.38 -1.56
CA PRO A 86 -8.24 -20.02 -1.95
C PRO A 86 -9.74 -19.94 -2.14
N HIS A 87 -10.34 -18.82 -1.77
CA HIS A 87 -11.77 -18.56 -1.90
C HIS A 87 -11.95 -17.27 -2.71
N TYR A 88 -12.69 -17.33 -3.81
CA TYR A 88 -12.98 -16.15 -4.62
C TYR A 88 -14.28 -15.50 -4.17
N VAL A 89 -14.30 -14.19 -4.06
CA VAL A 89 -15.50 -13.43 -3.73
C VAL A 89 -15.60 -12.22 -4.64
N ASN A 90 -16.79 -12.02 -5.23
CA ASN A 90 -17.10 -10.84 -6.06
C ASN A 90 -17.77 -9.76 -5.18
N THR A 91 -19.09 -9.70 -5.15
CA THR A 91 -19.87 -8.64 -4.51
C THR A 91 -20.41 -9.03 -3.13
N GLN A 92 -19.80 -9.97 -2.48
CA GLN A 92 -20.19 -10.51 -1.17
C GLN A 92 -18.98 -10.59 -0.25
N TYR A 93 -19.19 -10.40 1.04
CA TYR A 93 -18.15 -10.72 2.01
C TYR A 93 -17.90 -12.23 2.09
N PRO A 94 -16.67 -12.67 2.41
CA PRO A 94 -16.32 -14.10 2.44
C PRO A 94 -17.14 -14.95 3.41
N TRP A 95 -17.83 -14.35 4.36
CA TRP A 95 -18.71 -15.02 5.33
C TRP A 95 -20.18 -15.02 4.95
N ASP A 96 -20.56 -14.32 3.88
CA ASP A 96 -21.96 -14.27 3.44
C ASP A 96 -22.44 -15.67 3.04
N GLY A 97 -23.65 -16.04 3.48
CA GLY A 97 -24.19 -17.38 3.31
C GLY A 97 -23.78 -18.39 4.40
N HIS A 98 -22.76 -18.11 5.18
CA HIS A 98 -22.30 -18.93 6.31
C HIS A 98 -22.71 -18.33 7.66
N GLU A 99 -22.27 -17.12 7.95
CA GLU A 99 -22.64 -16.37 9.14
C GLU A 99 -23.34 -15.07 8.76
N LYS A 100 -24.32 -14.64 9.55
CA LYS A 100 -24.98 -13.33 9.36
C LYS A 100 -24.29 -12.32 10.24
N LEU A 101 -23.43 -11.52 9.66
CA LEU A 101 -22.65 -10.52 10.35
C LEU A 101 -23.07 -9.12 9.94
N HIS A 102 -22.86 -8.17 10.84
CA HIS A 102 -23.03 -6.74 10.66
C HIS A 102 -21.66 -6.05 10.76
N PRO A 103 -21.45 -4.88 10.15
CA PRO A 103 -20.19 -4.14 10.25
C PRO A 103 -19.70 -3.99 11.69
N GLY A 104 -18.45 -4.35 11.96
CA GLY A 104 -17.88 -4.44 13.30
C GLY A 104 -18.05 -5.82 13.97
N GLN A 105 -18.51 -6.82 13.27
CA GLN A 105 -18.51 -8.23 13.70
C GLN A 105 -17.57 -9.05 12.81
N ILE A 106 -17.03 -10.13 13.35
CA ILE A 106 -16.16 -11.06 12.61
C ILE A 106 -16.70 -12.49 12.72
N PRO A 107 -16.38 -13.38 11.76
CA PRO A 107 -16.74 -14.78 11.83
C PRO A 107 -16.24 -15.45 13.12
N GLN A 108 -17.10 -16.27 13.73
CA GLN A 108 -16.77 -16.99 14.97
C GLN A 108 -16.52 -18.47 14.70
N ASP A 109 -17.27 -19.06 13.77
CA ASP A 109 -17.17 -20.49 13.48
C ASP A 109 -15.93 -20.79 12.64
N TYR A 110 -15.61 -19.93 11.66
CA TYR A 110 -14.46 -20.07 10.79
C TYR A 110 -13.73 -18.75 10.62
N ASN A 111 -12.74 -18.52 11.46
CA ASN A 111 -11.77 -17.42 11.36
C ASN A 111 -10.36 -17.97 11.59
N PRO A 112 -9.76 -18.60 10.57
CA PRO A 112 -8.51 -19.30 10.69
C PRO A 112 -7.34 -18.42 11.16
N ILE A 113 -6.43 -19.08 11.89
CA ILE A 113 -5.20 -18.50 12.39
C ILE A 113 -4.03 -19.33 11.90
N GLY A 114 -3.09 -18.68 11.22
CA GLY A 114 -1.77 -19.26 10.95
C GLY A 114 -0.78 -18.70 11.95
N GLU A 115 -0.15 -19.56 12.74
CA GLU A 115 0.97 -19.14 13.59
C GLU A 115 2.28 -19.57 12.95
N TYR A 116 3.13 -18.58 12.73
CA TYR A 116 4.46 -18.70 12.13
C TYR A 116 5.51 -18.50 13.21
N GLN A 117 6.58 -19.32 13.18
CA GLN A 117 7.68 -19.20 14.12
C GLN A 117 9.02 -19.30 13.42
N ARG A 118 9.94 -18.39 13.74
CA ARG A 118 11.28 -18.32 13.17
C ARG A 118 12.31 -18.01 14.24
N SER A 119 13.36 -18.86 14.34
CA SER A 119 14.54 -18.52 15.12
C SER A 119 15.47 -17.61 14.33
N PHE A 120 16.09 -16.64 15.02
CA PHE A 120 17.07 -15.73 14.44
C PHE A 120 18.14 -15.35 15.46
N THR A 121 19.27 -14.88 14.96
CA THR A 121 20.36 -14.31 15.77
C THR A 121 20.68 -12.92 15.25
N LEU A 122 20.77 -11.96 16.16
CA LEU A 122 21.12 -10.59 15.80
C LEU A 122 22.59 -10.47 15.39
N PRO A 123 22.91 -9.61 14.41
CA PRO A 123 24.28 -9.16 14.21
C PRO A 123 24.84 -8.52 15.49
N GLU A 124 26.09 -8.84 15.84
CA GLU A 124 26.73 -8.32 17.08
C GLU A 124 26.86 -6.78 17.09
N SER A 125 26.83 -6.16 15.91
CA SER A 125 26.91 -4.71 15.74
C SER A 125 25.59 -3.97 15.99
N TRP A 126 24.47 -4.68 16.15
CA TRP A 126 23.17 -4.04 16.32
C TRP A 126 22.90 -3.65 17.78
N ALA A 127 22.63 -2.36 18.01
CA ALA A 127 22.22 -1.83 19.30
C ALA A 127 20.70 -1.84 19.49
N SER A 128 19.95 -1.79 18.39
CA SER A 128 18.49 -1.84 18.32
C SER A 128 18.03 -2.91 17.36
N CYS A 129 16.78 -3.35 17.49
CA CYS A 129 16.20 -4.34 16.60
C CYS A 129 14.73 -4.01 16.33
N TYR A 130 14.41 -3.81 15.08
CA TYR A 130 13.08 -3.54 14.59
C TYR A 130 12.63 -4.66 13.66
N LEU A 131 11.33 -4.91 13.60
CA LEU A 131 10.69 -5.82 12.67
C LEU A 131 9.94 -5.02 11.61
N ARG A 132 10.04 -5.43 10.35
CA ARG A 132 9.18 -4.98 9.25
C ARG A 132 8.44 -6.17 8.65
N LEU A 133 7.10 -6.13 8.70
CA LEU A 133 6.21 -6.99 7.94
C LEU A 133 5.80 -6.21 6.68
N ASN A 134 6.32 -6.57 5.51
CA ASN A 134 6.02 -5.83 4.27
C ASN A 134 4.61 -6.08 3.73
N GLY A 135 3.92 -7.12 4.21
CA GLY A 135 2.53 -7.42 3.93
C GLY A 135 2.06 -8.68 4.65
N ALA A 136 0.92 -8.57 5.32
CA ALA A 136 0.27 -9.67 6.05
C ALA A 136 -1.23 -9.63 5.78
N ASP A 137 -1.80 -10.69 5.22
CA ASP A 137 -3.21 -10.78 4.85
C ASP A 137 -3.95 -11.69 5.85
N SER A 138 -4.88 -11.12 6.69
CA SER A 138 -5.32 -9.74 6.72
C SER A 138 -4.87 -9.02 7.99
N ALA A 139 -4.84 -9.66 9.15
CA ALA A 139 -4.39 -9.04 10.40
C ALA A 139 -3.26 -9.85 11.02
N ALA A 140 -2.29 -9.18 11.63
CA ALA A 140 -1.13 -9.82 12.22
C ALA A 140 -0.83 -9.32 13.64
N ALA A 141 -0.52 -10.26 14.53
CA ALA A 141 0.00 -9.96 15.85
C ALA A 141 1.39 -10.60 16.03
N VAL A 142 2.27 -9.90 16.72
CA VAL A 142 3.70 -10.20 16.80
C VAL A 142 4.14 -10.43 18.24
N TRP A 143 4.98 -11.45 18.44
CA TRP A 143 5.72 -11.71 19.69
C TRP A 143 7.19 -11.96 19.39
N CYS A 144 8.04 -11.49 20.28
CA CYS A 144 9.46 -11.83 20.32
C CYS A 144 9.80 -12.42 21.67
N ASN A 145 10.37 -13.65 21.72
CA ASN A 145 10.70 -14.35 22.95
C ASN A 145 9.53 -14.41 23.96
N ASP A 146 8.32 -14.72 23.46
CA ASP A 146 7.05 -14.73 24.22
C ASP A 146 6.58 -13.36 24.74
N VAL A 147 7.26 -12.26 24.43
CA VAL A 147 6.83 -10.89 24.73
C VAL A 147 5.97 -10.37 23.60
N TYR A 148 4.76 -9.89 23.90
CA TYR A 148 3.89 -9.25 22.92
C TYR A 148 4.52 -7.94 22.42
N ILE A 149 4.59 -7.78 21.11
CA ILE A 149 5.20 -6.63 20.45
C ILE A 149 4.13 -5.68 19.92
N GLY A 150 3.21 -6.19 19.07
CA GLY A 150 2.21 -5.31 18.46
C GLY A 150 1.22 -6.04 17.55
N TYR A 151 0.34 -5.22 16.92
CA TYR A 151 -0.76 -5.65 16.06
C TYR A 151 -0.98 -4.71 14.89
N THR A 152 -1.43 -5.24 13.74
CA THR A 152 -1.78 -4.46 12.53
C THR A 152 -2.85 -5.15 11.70
N GLU A 153 -3.70 -4.36 10.98
CA GLU A 153 -4.76 -4.86 10.10
C GLU A 153 -4.60 -4.47 8.63
N ASP A 154 -3.77 -3.49 8.27
CA ASP A 154 -3.59 -3.11 6.86
C ASP A 154 -2.72 -4.13 6.12
N THR A 155 -3.33 -4.80 5.13
CA THR A 155 -2.72 -5.91 4.39
C THR A 155 -1.53 -5.48 3.53
N PHE A 156 -1.60 -4.30 2.86
CA PHE A 156 -0.73 -3.97 1.72
C PHE A 156 0.36 -2.94 2.01
N THR A 157 0.38 -2.36 3.20
CA THR A 157 1.45 -1.45 3.61
C THR A 157 2.33 -2.06 4.69
N PRO A 158 3.63 -1.75 4.74
CA PRO A 158 4.52 -2.29 5.75
C PRO A 158 4.09 -1.92 7.16
N ALA A 159 4.16 -2.85 8.09
CA ALA A 159 4.02 -2.59 9.52
C ALA A 159 5.36 -2.79 10.21
N GLU A 160 5.82 -1.76 10.93
CA GLU A 160 7.08 -1.75 11.65
C GLU A 160 6.86 -1.73 13.16
N PHE A 161 7.73 -2.46 13.89
CA PHE A 161 7.63 -2.61 15.33
C PHE A 161 9.01 -2.57 15.98
N ASP A 162 9.13 -1.89 17.12
CA ASP A 162 10.34 -1.94 17.94
C ASP A 162 10.36 -3.23 18.78
N MET A 163 11.38 -4.04 18.61
CA MET A 163 11.62 -5.26 19.37
C MET A 163 12.83 -5.15 20.30
N THR A 164 13.50 -3.99 20.37
CA THR A 164 14.77 -3.80 21.06
C THR A 164 14.74 -4.29 22.51
N ALA A 165 13.68 -4.01 23.24
CA ALA A 165 13.52 -4.47 24.63
C ALA A 165 13.22 -5.96 24.80
N ALA A 166 12.79 -6.64 23.72
CA ALA A 166 12.39 -8.05 23.75
C ALA A 166 13.49 -9.02 23.26
N VAL A 167 14.50 -8.50 22.55
CA VAL A 167 15.62 -9.32 22.05
C VAL A 167 16.75 -9.44 23.05
N HIS A 168 17.58 -10.49 22.90
CA HIS A 168 18.78 -10.71 23.71
C HIS A 168 19.93 -11.29 22.86
N PRO A 169 21.19 -11.23 23.34
CA PRO A 169 22.29 -11.90 22.66
C PRO A 169 22.07 -13.39 22.49
N GLY A 170 22.42 -13.94 21.32
CA GLY A 170 22.21 -15.34 20.96
C GLY A 170 20.93 -15.56 20.16
N GLU A 171 20.36 -16.74 20.30
CA GLU A 171 19.17 -17.14 19.55
C GLU A 171 17.90 -16.51 20.15
N ASN A 172 17.10 -15.88 19.27
CA ASN A 172 15.79 -15.31 19.59
C ASN A 172 14.72 -16.02 18.76
N THR A 173 13.46 -15.94 19.20
CA THR A 173 12.32 -16.52 18.50
C THR A 173 11.31 -15.41 18.18
N LEU A 174 11.02 -15.23 16.89
CA LEU A 174 9.92 -14.43 16.40
C LEU A 174 8.70 -15.31 16.18
N THR A 175 7.54 -14.90 16.71
CA THR A 175 6.25 -15.53 16.46
C THR A 175 5.30 -14.51 15.88
N VAL A 176 4.64 -14.87 14.77
CA VAL A 176 3.62 -14.04 14.12
C VAL A 176 2.35 -14.86 13.95
N GLN A 177 1.25 -14.40 14.53
CA GLN A 177 -0.08 -14.95 14.26
C GLN A 177 -0.78 -14.10 13.22
N VAL A 178 -1.23 -14.74 12.13
CA VAL A 178 -2.01 -14.11 11.07
C VAL A 178 -3.45 -14.59 11.18
N TYR A 179 -4.36 -13.65 11.33
CA TYR A 179 -5.81 -13.87 11.44
C TYR A 179 -6.45 -13.60 10.08
N ARG A 180 -7.30 -14.51 9.61
CA ARG A 180 -7.92 -14.37 8.29
C ARG A 180 -8.92 -13.23 8.23
N PHE A 181 -9.64 -12.98 9.30
CA PHE A 181 -10.67 -11.93 9.37
C PHE A 181 -10.52 -11.09 10.63
N SER A 182 -10.62 -9.78 10.42
CA SER A 182 -10.65 -8.76 11.46
C SER A 182 -11.65 -7.66 11.07
N SER A 183 -11.72 -6.59 11.84
CA SER A 183 -12.48 -5.40 11.45
C SER A 183 -12.00 -4.84 10.10
N GLY A 184 -10.69 -4.87 9.82
CA GLY A 184 -10.11 -4.47 8.53
C GLY A 184 -10.69 -5.21 7.34
N SER A 185 -11.14 -6.46 7.50
CA SER A 185 -11.75 -7.23 6.41
C SER A 185 -13.07 -6.63 5.87
N TRP A 186 -13.72 -5.73 6.60
CA TRP A 186 -14.86 -4.95 6.13
C TRP A 186 -14.46 -3.83 5.18
N LEU A 187 -13.20 -3.40 5.22
CA LEU A 187 -12.62 -2.35 4.39
C LEU A 187 -11.79 -2.90 3.23
N GLU A 188 -11.56 -4.22 3.18
CA GLU A 188 -10.73 -4.92 2.20
C GLU A 188 -11.57 -5.93 1.43
N ASP A 189 -12.69 -5.46 0.85
CA ASP A 189 -13.67 -6.31 0.17
C ASP A 189 -13.51 -6.29 -1.36
N GLN A 190 -12.27 -6.38 -1.83
CA GLN A 190 -11.97 -6.42 -3.26
C GLN A 190 -12.63 -7.63 -3.94
N ASP A 191 -13.17 -7.43 -5.14
CA ASP A 191 -13.59 -8.51 -6.05
C ASP A 191 -12.38 -9.33 -6.48
N PHE A 192 -11.98 -10.26 -5.60
CA PHE A 192 -10.73 -10.98 -5.76
C PHE A 192 -10.66 -12.26 -4.90
N TRP A 193 -9.56 -12.99 -5.04
CA TRP A 193 -9.21 -14.11 -4.20
C TRP A 193 -8.99 -13.69 -2.74
N ARG A 194 -9.62 -14.41 -1.82
CA ARG A 194 -9.42 -14.29 -0.36
C ARG A 194 -8.46 -15.37 0.10
N MET A 195 -7.33 -14.94 0.61
CA MET A 195 -6.28 -15.79 1.16
C MET A 195 -5.80 -15.20 2.48
N SER A 196 -4.81 -15.82 3.10
CA SER A 196 -4.16 -15.29 4.30
C SER A 196 -2.71 -15.75 4.39
N GLY A 197 -1.88 -14.98 5.09
CA GLY A 197 -0.48 -15.31 5.32
C GLY A 197 0.47 -14.13 5.23
N LEU A 198 1.74 -14.38 5.49
CA LEU A 198 2.84 -13.45 5.29
C LEU A 198 3.26 -13.49 3.80
N PHE A 199 2.62 -12.69 2.98
CA PHE A 199 2.73 -12.81 1.52
C PHE A 199 3.79 -11.91 0.89
N ARG A 200 4.34 -10.96 1.65
CA ARG A 200 5.54 -10.17 1.32
C ARG A 200 6.64 -10.45 2.33
N SER A 201 7.86 -10.02 2.04
CA SER A 201 9.05 -10.22 2.87
C SER A 201 8.86 -9.83 4.33
N VAL A 202 9.54 -10.56 5.21
CA VAL A 202 9.71 -10.24 6.63
C VAL A 202 11.17 -9.90 6.88
N GLU A 203 11.42 -8.76 7.48
CA GLU A 203 12.77 -8.23 7.68
C GLU A 203 12.99 -7.80 9.12
N LEU A 204 14.19 -8.05 9.63
CA LEU A 204 14.72 -7.32 10.79
C LEU A 204 15.57 -6.17 10.28
N PHE A 205 15.50 -5.04 10.97
CA PHE A 205 16.38 -3.91 10.68
C PHE A 205 16.85 -3.23 11.96
N THR A 206 17.86 -2.40 11.82
CA THR A 206 18.39 -1.58 12.90
C THR A 206 18.53 -0.14 12.43
N LYS A 207 18.51 0.78 13.38
CA LYS A 207 18.75 2.18 13.15
C LYS A 207 20.10 2.55 13.78
N PRO A 208 21.03 3.17 13.03
CA PRO A 208 22.25 3.77 13.60
C PRO A 208 21.92 4.86 14.60
N GLU A 209 22.92 5.30 15.35
CA GLU A 209 22.77 6.34 16.37
C GLU A 209 22.36 7.71 15.80
N ILE A 210 22.79 8.02 14.56
CA ILE A 210 22.19 9.04 13.72
C ILE A 210 21.61 8.36 12.48
N HIS A 211 20.33 8.58 12.17
CA HIS A 211 19.66 7.93 11.06
C HIS A 211 18.57 8.81 10.46
N LEU A 212 18.23 8.50 9.20
CA LEU A 212 17.15 9.13 8.48
C LEU A 212 15.82 8.47 8.87
N GLU A 213 14.92 9.23 9.46
CA GLU A 213 13.56 8.76 9.76
C GLU A 213 12.63 8.88 8.55
N ASP A 214 12.73 10.00 7.82
CA ASP A 214 11.87 10.25 6.67
C ASP A 214 12.51 11.25 5.71
N VAL A 215 12.08 11.23 4.46
CA VAL A 215 12.39 12.28 3.47
C VAL A 215 11.21 12.54 2.56
N PHE A 216 10.91 13.80 2.28
CA PHE A 216 9.95 14.19 1.26
C PHE A 216 10.62 15.12 0.23
N VAL A 217 10.64 14.69 -1.04
CA VAL A 217 11.22 15.47 -2.14
C VAL A 217 10.11 16.30 -2.79
N LYS A 218 10.19 17.61 -2.62
CA LYS A 218 9.24 18.59 -3.17
C LYS A 218 9.85 19.34 -4.35
N GLN A 219 8.99 19.76 -5.28
CA GLN A 219 9.42 20.37 -6.53
C GLN A 219 8.55 21.59 -6.85
N ASP A 220 9.20 22.67 -7.33
CA ASP A 220 8.52 23.81 -7.94
C ASP A 220 9.23 24.20 -9.25
N PHE A 221 8.50 24.79 -10.18
CA PHE A 221 8.99 25.07 -11.53
C PHE A 221 8.73 26.50 -11.94
N ALA A 222 9.71 27.07 -12.64
CA ALA A 222 9.46 28.30 -13.39
C ALA A 222 8.29 28.08 -14.39
N PRO A 223 7.46 29.12 -14.67
CA PRO A 223 6.29 28.97 -15.53
C PRO A 223 6.58 28.45 -16.95
N ASP A 224 7.80 28.61 -17.43
CA ASP A 224 8.27 28.15 -18.73
C ASP A 224 9.16 26.91 -18.64
N PHE A 225 9.27 26.28 -17.45
CA PHE A 225 10.14 25.14 -17.15
C PHE A 225 11.63 25.38 -17.41
N SER A 226 12.07 26.64 -17.44
CA SER A 226 13.50 26.97 -17.60
C SER A 226 14.33 26.58 -16.38
N SER A 227 13.73 26.48 -15.22
CA SER A 227 14.37 25.99 -14.00
C SER A 227 13.38 25.23 -13.12
N ALA A 228 13.92 24.37 -12.25
CA ALA A 228 13.21 23.70 -11.16
C ALA A 228 13.89 23.95 -9.83
N THR A 229 13.11 24.17 -8.78
CA THR A 229 13.58 24.15 -7.41
C THR A 229 13.20 22.81 -6.79
N VAL A 230 14.18 22.10 -6.23
CA VAL A 230 13.99 20.78 -5.60
C VAL A 230 14.37 20.89 -4.13
N THR A 231 13.46 20.55 -3.24
CA THR A 231 13.66 20.60 -1.80
C THR A 231 13.57 19.20 -1.21
N PHE A 232 14.58 18.81 -0.46
CA PHE A 232 14.61 17.59 0.33
C PHE A 232 14.28 17.98 1.77
N ASP A 233 13.08 17.67 2.23
CA ASP A 233 12.67 17.79 3.62
C ASP A 233 12.98 16.46 4.32
N CYS A 234 14.03 16.47 5.15
CA CYS A 234 14.52 15.29 5.86
C CYS A 234 14.11 15.36 7.34
N LYS A 235 13.66 14.24 7.87
CA LYS A 235 13.53 14.02 9.32
C LYS A 235 14.66 13.13 9.79
N VAL A 236 15.41 13.57 10.78
CA VAL A 236 16.64 12.92 11.25
C VAL A 236 16.60 12.77 12.76
N SER A 237 16.91 11.58 13.26
CA SER A 237 17.15 11.31 14.67
C SER A 237 18.65 11.24 14.98
N GLY A 238 19.05 11.71 16.17
CA GLY A 238 20.43 11.74 16.62
C GLY A 238 21.21 12.98 16.20
N ALA A 239 22.48 13.08 16.65
CA ALA A 239 23.35 14.24 16.41
C ALA A 239 24.47 13.93 15.40
N GLY A 240 24.72 14.86 14.49
CA GLY A 240 25.77 14.74 13.47
C GLY A 240 25.58 15.68 12.30
N THR A 241 26.16 15.34 11.16
CA THR A 241 26.03 16.09 9.92
C THR A 241 25.13 15.35 8.94
N VAL A 242 24.15 16.03 8.38
CA VAL A 242 23.36 15.56 7.24
C VAL A 242 23.89 16.21 5.98
N SER A 243 24.18 15.43 4.95
CA SER A 243 24.62 15.93 3.63
C SER A 243 23.70 15.38 2.55
N VAL A 244 23.31 16.24 1.61
CA VAL A 244 22.54 15.86 0.41
C VAL A 244 23.34 16.24 -0.82
N VAL A 245 23.55 15.26 -1.71
CA VAL A 245 24.14 15.46 -3.04
C VAL A 245 23.05 15.31 -4.07
N PHE A 246 22.86 16.34 -4.89
CA PHE A 246 21.88 16.35 -5.97
C PHE A 246 22.36 17.18 -7.15
N ASP A 247 22.23 16.65 -8.38
CA ASP A 247 22.65 17.30 -9.63
C ASP A 247 24.10 17.84 -9.61
N GLY A 248 25.00 17.13 -8.91
CA GLY A 248 26.42 17.49 -8.78
C GLY A 248 26.74 18.58 -7.76
N GLU A 249 25.77 19.08 -7.03
CA GLU A 249 25.92 20.01 -5.90
C GLU A 249 25.76 19.25 -4.58
N GLU A 250 26.54 19.62 -3.58
CA GLU A 250 26.47 19.11 -2.20
C GLU A 250 26.08 20.23 -1.24
N GLN A 251 25.09 19.96 -0.40
CA GLN A 251 24.72 20.82 0.73
C GLN A 251 24.74 20.00 2.02
N SER A 252 25.13 20.61 3.13
CA SER A 252 25.17 19.94 4.43
C SER A 252 24.71 20.84 5.57
N ALA A 253 24.19 20.21 6.63
CA ALA A 253 23.76 20.88 7.85
C ALA A 253 24.14 20.05 9.08
N GLU A 254 24.44 20.71 10.18
CA GLU A 254 24.65 20.06 11.48
C GLU A 254 23.28 19.89 12.17
N VAL A 255 23.03 18.71 12.70
CA VAL A 255 21.92 18.40 13.61
C VAL A 255 22.49 18.17 15.01
N GLY A 256 21.91 18.83 16.00
CA GLY A 256 22.36 18.75 17.39
C GLY A 256 21.72 17.61 18.16
N GLU A 257 22.18 17.38 19.40
CA GLU A 257 21.43 16.54 20.32
C GLU A 257 20.06 17.18 20.58
N PRO A 258 18.98 16.38 20.67
CA PRO A 258 17.67 16.90 21.07
C PRO A 258 17.76 17.64 22.41
N ALA A 259 16.96 18.68 22.57
CA ALA A 259 16.94 19.41 23.85
C ALA A 259 16.39 18.47 24.94
N GLU A 260 17.18 18.26 26.03
CA GLU A 260 16.64 17.56 27.20
C GLU A 260 15.40 18.29 27.72
N TYR A 261 14.25 17.67 27.59
CA TYR A 261 13.00 18.17 28.14
C TYR A 261 12.76 17.52 29.51
N ASP A 262 12.74 18.32 30.56
CA ASP A 262 12.41 17.87 31.92
C ASP A 262 10.89 17.70 32.02
N SER A 263 10.39 16.51 31.64
CA SER A 263 8.96 16.15 31.73
C SER A 263 8.58 15.87 33.20
N GLY A 264 8.26 16.91 33.96
CA GLY A 264 7.68 16.78 35.30
C GLY A 264 6.21 16.28 35.30
N VAL A 265 5.70 15.64 34.24
CA VAL A 265 4.31 15.19 34.12
C VAL A 265 4.23 13.68 33.95
N VAL A 266 3.64 13.01 34.92
CA VAL A 266 3.33 11.57 34.88
C VAL A 266 1.96 11.39 34.20
N PHE A 267 1.90 10.79 33.02
CA PHE A 267 0.68 10.49 32.29
C PHE A 267 0.00 9.19 32.76
N GLY A 268 -1.34 9.17 32.64
CA GLY A 268 -2.18 8.02 33.00
C GLY A 268 -2.17 6.92 31.91
N LYS A 269 -2.59 5.73 32.31
CA LYS A 269 -2.65 4.54 31.42
C LYS A 269 -3.57 4.79 30.22
N GLY A 270 -3.01 4.69 29.01
CA GLY A 270 -3.76 4.58 27.75
C GLY A 270 -3.50 5.65 26.70
N GLU A 271 -2.60 6.61 26.93
CA GLU A 271 -2.17 7.58 25.91
C GLU A 271 -0.87 7.10 25.27
N SER A 272 -0.76 7.25 23.94
CA SER A 272 0.49 7.07 23.19
C SER A 272 1.56 7.94 23.83
N ASP A 273 2.77 7.38 24.02
CA ASP A 273 3.90 8.11 24.56
C ASP A 273 4.25 9.27 23.61
N PRO A 274 3.99 10.54 24.00
CA PRO A 274 4.37 11.67 23.15
C PRO A 274 5.89 11.89 23.09
N ASP A 275 6.67 11.18 23.90
CA ASP A 275 8.14 11.34 23.98
C ASP A 275 8.87 10.69 22.80
N VAL A 276 8.22 9.89 21.94
CA VAL A 276 8.86 9.25 20.76
C VAL A 276 9.09 10.25 19.60
N GLU A 277 8.40 11.39 19.55
CA GLU A 277 8.59 12.41 18.51
C GLU A 277 9.65 13.49 18.88
N GLU A 278 10.10 13.58 20.14
CA GLU A 278 10.97 14.69 20.60
C GLU A 278 12.42 14.59 20.11
N ASP A 279 12.86 13.43 19.62
CA ASP A 279 14.26 13.23 19.16
C ASP A 279 14.45 13.48 17.66
N VAL A 280 13.38 13.79 16.92
CA VAL A 280 13.41 13.97 15.45
C VAL A 280 13.57 15.45 15.09
N GLN A 281 14.52 15.75 14.21
CA GLN A 281 14.81 17.09 13.73
C GLN A 281 14.50 17.23 12.24
N ASP A 282 13.83 18.33 11.87
CA ASP A 282 13.56 18.68 10.48
C ASP A 282 14.73 19.45 9.88
N VAL A 283 15.25 18.97 8.75
CA VAL A 283 16.33 19.61 7.99
C VAL A 283 15.95 19.67 6.52
N SER A 284 16.04 20.86 5.91
CA SER A 284 15.67 21.04 4.51
C SER A 284 16.85 21.50 3.66
N PHE A 285 17.02 20.91 2.48
CA PHE A 285 18.03 21.26 1.49
C PHE A 285 17.35 21.63 0.18
N THR A 286 17.72 22.77 -0.40
CA THR A 286 17.08 23.28 -1.61
C THR A 286 18.09 23.48 -2.72
N PHE A 287 17.83 22.88 -3.88
CA PHE A 287 18.66 22.93 -5.08
C PHE A 287 17.92 23.58 -6.23
N THR A 288 18.65 24.23 -7.12
CA THR A 288 18.09 24.77 -8.37
C THR A 288 18.69 24.02 -9.56
N VAL A 289 17.84 23.44 -10.40
CA VAL A 289 18.23 22.77 -11.63
C VAL A 289 17.86 23.65 -12.81
N GLU A 290 18.86 24.13 -13.53
CA GLU A 290 18.66 24.93 -14.74
C GLU A 290 18.39 24.01 -15.94
N HIS A 291 17.35 24.32 -16.73
CA HIS A 291 16.92 23.54 -17.88
C HIS A 291 16.73 22.04 -17.56
N PRO A 292 15.85 21.71 -16.60
CA PRO A 292 15.71 20.34 -16.09
C PRO A 292 15.27 19.37 -17.20
N ALA A 293 15.85 18.17 -17.18
CA ALA A 293 15.37 17.03 -17.95
C ALA A 293 14.09 16.51 -17.28
N LEU A 294 12.94 16.89 -17.80
CA LEU A 294 11.64 16.56 -17.19
C LEU A 294 11.31 15.06 -17.33
N TRP A 295 10.67 14.52 -16.29
CA TRP A 295 10.17 13.15 -16.29
C TRP A 295 8.79 13.05 -16.95
N SER A 296 8.61 12.01 -17.77
CA SER A 296 7.30 11.59 -18.32
C SER A 296 7.34 10.12 -18.69
N ALA A 297 6.19 9.51 -19.00
CA ALA A 297 6.14 8.12 -19.48
C ALA A 297 6.92 7.89 -20.77
N GLU A 298 7.08 8.91 -21.62
CA GLU A 298 7.85 8.84 -22.87
C GLU A 298 9.34 9.15 -22.68
N GLN A 299 9.67 9.93 -21.66
CA GLN A 299 11.02 10.32 -21.29
C GLN A 299 11.19 10.22 -19.77
N PRO A 300 11.44 9.02 -19.23
CA PRO A 300 11.54 8.80 -17.79
C PRO A 300 12.92 9.23 -17.25
N ASN A 301 13.22 10.53 -17.39
CA ASN A 301 14.47 11.10 -16.89
C ASN A 301 14.48 11.11 -15.37
N LEU A 302 15.49 10.52 -14.77
CA LEU A 302 15.68 10.46 -13.33
C LEU A 302 17.03 11.07 -12.96
N TYR A 303 17.03 11.89 -11.92
CA TYR A 303 18.23 12.40 -11.27
C TYR A 303 18.54 11.49 -10.08
N GLU A 304 19.81 11.24 -9.84
CA GLU A 304 20.25 10.55 -8.64
C GLU A 304 20.47 11.56 -7.51
N ALA A 305 19.97 11.25 -6.34
CA ALA A 305 20.25 11.97 -5.11
C ALA A 305 20.82 11.01 -4.06
N GLU A 306 21.72 11.51 -3.24
CA GLU A 306 22.30 10.78 -2.11
C GLU A 306 22.14 11.61 -0.85
N ILE A 307 21.58 10.99 0.20
CA ILE A 307 21.53 11.54 1.55
C ILE A 307 22.54 10.75 2.39
N ALA A 308 23.51 11.45 2.98
CA ALA A 308 24.52 10.84 3.84
C ALA A 308 24.45 11.43 5.24
N LEU A 309 24.52 10.58 6.25
CA LEU A 309 24.56 10.95 7.65
C LEU A 309 25.95 10.61 8.22
N LEU A 310 26.58 11.61 8.81
CA LEU A 310 27.95 11.50 9.32
C LEU A 310 27.97 11.82 10.82
N ARG A 311 28.74 11.04 11.57
CA ARG A 311 29.05 11.31 12.96
C ARG A 311 30.57 11.55 13.10
N GLU A 312 30.95 12.69 13.68
CA GLU A 312 32.36 13.08 13.81
C GLU A 312 33.15 13.02 12.48
N GLY A 313 32.45 13.26 11.35
CA GLY A 313 33.01 13.21 10.00
C GLY A 313 33.11 11.79 9.38
N ALA A 314 32.73 10.74 10.10
CA ALA A 314 32.64 9.38 9.58
C ALA A 314 31.22 9.09 9.04
N LEU A 315 31.15 8.48 7.87
CA LEU A 315 29.86 8.05 7.28
C LEU A 315 29.23 6.95 8.15
N VAL A 316 27.99 7.18 8.59
CA VAL A 316 27.20 6.22 9.40
C VAL A 316 26.11 5.57 8.56
N GLU A 317 25.39 6.38 7.76
CA GLU A 317 24.31 5.93 6.92
C GLU A 317 24.29 6.64 5.58
N ARG A 318 23.86 5.96 4.55
CA ARG A 318 23.66 6.49 3.21
C ARG A 318 22.35 5.96 2.63
N THR A 319 21.58 6.86 2.02
CA THR A 319 20.32 6.53 1.32
C THR A 319 20.36 7.12 -0.08
N GLY A 320 20.16 6.29 -1.10
CA GLY A 320 20.01 6.70 -2.49
C GLY A 320 18.56 6.94 -2.85
N LEU A 321 18.28 7.96 -3.67
CA LEU A 321 16.96 8.28 -4.21
C LEU A 321 17.06 8.58 -5.70
N LYS A 322 16.02 8.18 -6.45
CA LYS A 322 15.82 8.56 -7.86
C LYS A 322 14.72 9.59 -7.96
N VAL A 323 15.06 10.80 -8.42
CA VAL A 323 14.14 11.94 -8.45
C VAL A 323 13.75 12.26 -9.89
N GLY A 324 12.48 12.13 -10.22
CA GLY A 324 11.93 12.54 -11.50
C GLY A 324 11.30 13.93 -11.41
N LEU A 325 11.84 14.89 -12.16
CA LEU A 325 11.36 16.27 -12.14
C LEU A 325 10.14 16.42 -13.06
N ARG A 326 8.98 16.68 -12.48
CA ARG A 326 7.73 16.81 -13.23
C ARG A 326 6.74 17.73 -12.52
N LYS A 327 5.91 18.42 -13.30
CA LYS A 327 4.74 19.15 -12.79
C LYS A 327 3.47 18.53 -13.31
N PHE A 328 2.60 18.06 -12.42
CA PHE A 328 1.26 17.60 -12.75
C PHE A 328 0.23 18.53 -12.14
N GLU A 329 -0.66 19.08 -12.95
CA GLU A 329 -1.62 20.09 -12.51
C GLU A 329 -2.96 19.97 -13.23
N LEU A 330 -4.02 20.40 -12.55
CA LEU A 330 -5.33 20.64 -13.16
C LEU A 330 -5.41 22.11 -13.57
N LYS A 331 -5.46 22.35 -14.88
CA LYS A 331 -5.54 23.70 -15.44
C LYS A 331 -6.54 23.75 -16.61
N ASP A 332 -7.40 24.75 -16.61
CA ASP A 332 -8.46 24.93 -17.60
C ASP A 332 -9.32 23.65 -17.77
N ARG A 333 -9.58 22.94 -16.65
CA ARG A 333 -10.34 21.68 -16.58
C ARG A 333 -9.66 20.51 -17.29
N GLN A 334 -8.37 20.56 -17.50
CA GLN A 334 -7.57 19.48 -18.08
C GLN A 334 -6.41 19.13 -17.16
N MET A 335 -6.07 17.86 -17.11
CA MET A 335 -4.88 17.37 -16.45
C MET A 335 -3.69 17.55 -17.37
N LEU A 336 -2.71 18.30 -16.91
CA LEU A 336 -1.49 18.61 -17.66
C LEU A 336 -0.28 18.04 -16.93
N LEU A 337 0.59 17.37 -17.68
CA LEU A 337 1.92 17.01 -17.25
C LEU A 337 2.95 17.87 -17.99
N ASN A 338 3.79 18.58 -17.24
CA ASN A 338 4.79 19.49 -17.81
C ASN A 338 4.19 20.49 -18.82
N GLY A 339 3.00 21.00 -18.50
CA GLY A 339 2.25 21.93 -19.34
C GLY A 339 1.57 21.31 -20.58
N GLN A 340 1.64 20.00 -20.77
CA GLN A 340 1.03 19.30 -21.90
C GLN A 340 -0.15 18.43 -21.42
N ARG A 341 -1.26 18.47 -22.18
CA ARG A 341 -2.39 17.59 -21.92
C ARG A 341 -1.97 16.12 -22.06
N ILE A 342 -2.31 15.30 -21.06
CA ILE A 342 -2.08 13.85 -21.14
C ILE A 342 -3.37 13.10 -21.51
N VAL A 343 -3.20 11.90 -22.07
CA VAL A 343 -4.25 10.90 -22.26
C VAL A 343 -3.79 9.60 -21.65
N PHE A 344 -4.55 9.08 -20.68
CA PHE A 344 -4.28 7.79 -20.10
C PHE A 344 -4.67 6.66 -21.06
N LYS A 345 -3.68 5.85 -21.43
CA LYS A 345 -3.83 4.58 -22.14
C LYS A 345 -3.50 3.50 -21.12
N GLY A 346 -4.39 3.33 -20.16
CA GLY A 346 -4.12 2.60 -18.93
C GLY A 346 -4.72 1.22 -18.88
N VAL A 347 -4.24 0.47 -17.91
CA VAL A 347 -4.82 -0.80 -17.45
C VAL A 347 -4.95 -0.78 -15.93
N ASN A 348 -5.93 -1.50 -15.41
CA ASN A 348 -5.99 -1.87 -14.00
C ASN A 348 -5.08 -3.08 -13.78
N ARG A 349 -4.35 -3.10 -12.68
CA ARG A 349 -3.43 -4.19 -12.35
C ARG A 349 -3.63 -4.64 -10.93
N HIS A 350 -4.06 -5.89 -10.77
CA HIS A 350 -3.85 -6.63 -9.54
C HIS A 350 -2.43 -7.19 -9.49
N GLU A 351 -1.83 -7.27 -8.31
CA GLU A 351 -0.63 -8.09 -8.10
C GLU A 351 -1.01 -9.56 -8.17
N TRP A 352 -0.54 -10.28 -9.18
CA TRP A 352 -0.91 -11.68 -9.35
C TRP A 352 0.16 -12.52 -10.03
N SER A 353 0.35 -13.71 -9.48
CA SER A 353 1.04 -14.83 -10.10
C SER A 353 0.14 -16.06 -10.02
N CYS A 354 -0.07 -16.76 -11.13
CA CYS A 354 -0.90 -17.96 -11.16
C CYS A 354 -0.37 -19.09 -10.26
N ARG A 355 0.85 -18.98 -9.74
CA ARG A 355 1.50 -19.99 -8.90
C ARG A 355 1.54 -19.62 -7.43
N THR A 356 1.63 -18.35 -7.13
CA THR A 356 1.90 -17.85 -5.77
C THR A 356 0.88 -16.82 -5.27
N GLY A 357 -0.17 -16.54 -6.07
CA GLY A 357 -1.17 -15.52 -5.72
C GLY A 357 -0.57 -14.12 -5.78
N ARG A 358 -0.85 -13.27 -4.80
CA ARG A 358 -0.29 -11.91 -4.71
C ARG A 358 1.17 -11.85 -4.21
N THR A 359 1.81 -12.98 -4.01
CA THR A 359 3.26 -13.04 -3.80
C THR A 359 3.96 -13.01 -5.16
N VAL A 360 4.23 -11.82 -5.67
CA VAL A 360 4.78 -11.61 -7.01
C VAL A 360 6.30 -11.40 -6.93
N SER A 361 7.05 -12.08 -7.77
CA SER A 361 8.50 -11.95 -7.81
C SER A 361 8.95 -10.67 -8.53
N ARG A 362 10.18 -10.21 -8.26
CA ARG A 362 10.78 -9.07 -8.95
C ARG A 362 10.88 -9.29 -10.46
N GLU A 363 11.11 -10.53 -10.90
CA GLU A 363 11.16 -10.90 -12.31
C GLU A 363 9.78 -10.78 -12.98
N GLU A 364 8.71 -11.17 -12.29
CA GLU A 364 7.33 -11.02 -12.78
C GLU A 364 6.94 -9.55 -12.88
N MET A 365 7.21 -8.73 -11.85
CA MET A 365 6.97 -7.28 -11.88
C MET A 365 7.72 -6.59 -13.03
N LEU A 366 9.00 -6.93 -13.24
CA LEU A 366 9.80 -6.41 -14.35
C LEU A 366 9.24 -6.86 -15.70
N TRP A 367 8.73 -8.08 -15.80
CA TRP A 367 8.08 -8.59 -17.00
C TRP A 367 6.80 -7.80 -17.29
N ASP A 368 5.97 -7.55 -16.26
CA ASP A 368 4.75 -6.75 -16.38
C ASP A 368 5.04 -5.37 -16.98
N VAL A 369 5.96 -4.62 -16.37
CA VAL A 369 6.29 -3.27 -16.82
C VAL A 369 6.81 -3.27 -18.27
N LYS A 370 7.70 -4.19 -18.63
CA LYS A 370 8.20 -4.32 -20.01
C LYS A 370 7.10 -4.70 -21.00
N ASN A 371 6.20 -5.57 -20.60
CA ASN A 371 5.07 -6.00 -21.42
C ASN A 371 4.10 -4.84 -21.65
N LEU A 372 3.76 -4.10 -20.61
CA LEU A 372 2.91 -2.91 -20.72
C LEU A 372 3.50 -1.87 -21.68
N LYS A 373 4.77 -1.55 -21.54
CA LYS A 373 5.48 -0.62 -22.45
C LYS A 373 5.52 -1.12 -23.88
N ALA A 374 5.73 -2.42 -24.09
CA ALA A 374 5.76 -3.02 -25.44
C ALA A 374 4.40 -2.94 -26.16
N HIS A 375 3.30 -2.82 -25.39
CA HIS A 375 1.93 -2.67 -25.92
C HIS A 375 1.43 -1.22 -25.90
N ASN A 376 2.32 -0.23 -25.75
CA ASN A 376 1.99 1.19 -25.70
C ASN A 376 1.01 1.60 -24.58
N VAL A 377 0.96 0.84 -23.50
CA VAL A 377 0.32 1.25 -22.27
C VAL A 377 1.22 2.29 -21.60
N ASN A 378 0.64 3.41 -21.16
CA ASN A 378 1.38 4.49 -20.51
C ASN A 378 0.96 4.72 -19.06
N ALA A 379 -0.06 4.00 -18.57
CA ALA A 379 -0.59 4.20 -17.24
C ALA A 379 -1.07 2.89 -16.60
N VAL A 380 -0.98 2.83 -15.27
CA VAL A 380 -1.49 1.73 -14.43
C VAL A 380 -2.30 2.33 -13.29
N ARG A 381 -3.47 1.76 -12.98
CA ARG A 381 -4.14 1.93 -11.70
C ARG A 381 -3.82 0.71 -10.85
N THR A 382 -3.27 0.93 -9.65
CA THR A 382 -2.99 -0.15 -8.70
C THR A 382 -4.30 -0.60 -8.05
N SER A 383 -4.97 -1.53 -8.68
CA SER A 383 -6.31 -1.96 -8.29
C SER A 383 -6.23 -3.13 -7.28
N HIS A 384 -6.78 -3.02 -6.09
CA HIS A 384 -7.36 -1.83 -5.44
C HIS A 384 -6.64 -1.62 -4.11
N TYR A 385 -5.33 -1.48 -4.16
CA TYR A 385 -4.42 -1.38 -3.01
C TYR A 385 -3.02 -0.90 -3.44
N PRO A 386 -2.16 -0.46 -2.53
CA PRO A 386 -0.78 -0.12 -2.83
C PRO A 386 0.02 -1.34 -3.29
N ASP A 387 0.57 -1.29 -4.51
CA ASP A 387 1.47 -2.32 -5.05
C ASP A 387 2.80 -2.38 -4.27
N ASP A 388 3.59 -3.42 -4.54
CA ASP A 388 4.96 -3.54 -4.02
C ASP A 388 5.80 -2.32 -4.43
N PRO A 389 6.57 -1.69 -3.53
CA PRO A 389 7.40 -0.53 -3.85
C PRO A 389 8.36 -0.75 -5.02
N TYR A 390 8.83 -1.98 -5.23
CA TYR A 390 9.67 -2.30 -6.39
C TYR A 390 8.93 -2.13 -7.73
N PHE A 391 7.64 -2.42 -7.79
CA PHE A 391 6.83 -2.15 -8.98
C PHE A 391 6.74 -0.65 -9.28
N LEU A 392 6.57 0.18 -8.24
CA LEU A 392 6.56 1.64 -8.40
C LEU A 392 7.92 2.16 -8.87
N GLN A 393 9.02 1.64 -8.32
CA GLN A 393 10.38 1.95 -8.80
C GLN A 393 10.54 1.63 -10.29
N LEU A 394 10.03 0.48 -10.75
CA LEU A 394 10.03 0.13 -12.16
C LEU A 394 9.16 1.08 -13.00
N CYS A 395 8.03 1.56 -12.47
CA CYS A 395 7.22 2.57 -13.14
C CYS A 395 7.96 3.90 -13.30
N ASP A 396 8.76 4.30 -12.31
CA ASP A 396 9.63 5.47 -12.38
C ASP A 396 10.68 5.32 -13.49
N GLU A 397 11.36 4.17 -13.54
CA GLU A 397 12.48 3.90 -14.44
C GLU A 397 12.06 3.66 -15.89
N TYR A 398 10.95 2.97 -16.11
CA TYR A 398 10.46 2.63 -17.45
C TYR A 398 9.44 3.64 -18.00
N GLY A 399 8.91 4.51 -17.15
CA GLY A 399 7.94 5.54 -17.51
C GLY A 399 6.52 5.00 -17.66
N LEU A 400 5.85 4.76 -16.55
CA LEU A 400 4.41 4.50 -16.47
C LEU A 400 3.78 5.49 -15.49
N TYR A 401 2.68 6.13 -15.89
CA TYR A 401 1.88 6.93 -14.96
C TYR A 401 1.13 6.00 -14.02
N VAL A 402 1.02 6.38 -12.75
CA VAL A 402 0.35 5.56 -11.75
C VAL A 402 -0.78 6.36 -11.09
N ILE A 403 -1.95 5.72 -10.99
CA ILE A 403 -2.95 6.05 -9.98
C ILE A 403 -2.67 5.11 -8.81
N GLY A 404 -2.10 5.65 -7.73
CA GLY A 404 -1.84 4.91 -6.49
C GLY A 404 -3.12 4.83 -5.67
N GLU A 405 -3.61 3.62 -5.40
CA GLU A 405 -4.92 3.45 -4.78
C GLU A 405 -4.81 2.93 -3.35
N THR A 406 -5.53 3.59 -2.45
CA THR A 406 -5.66 3.18 -1.04
C THR A 406 -6.32 1.81 -0.93
N ASN A 407 -5.83 0.96 -0.04
CA ASN A 407 -6.44 -0.33 0.29
C ASN A 407 -7.80 -0.13 0.98
N LEU A 408 -8.82 0.15 0.18
CA LEU A 408 -10.18 0.39 0.64
C LEU A 408 -11.20 -0.04 -0.42
N GLU A 409 -12.00 -1.03 -0.06
CA GLU A 409 -13.20 -1.44 -0.81
C GLU A 409 -14.25 -2.00 0.15
N THR A 410 -15.51 -1.61 -0.05
CA THR A 410 -16.63 -2.06 0.80
C THR A 410 -17.84 -2.48 -0.04
N HIS A 411 -17.60 -3.03 -1.22
CA HIS A 411 -18.62 -3.32 -2.25
C HIS A 411 -19.75 -4.20 -1.74
N GLY A 412 -19.46 -5.22 -0.93
CA GLY A 412 -20.48 -6.10 -0.35
C GLY A 412 -21.51 -5.40 0.53
N THR A 413 -21.22 -4.19 1.03
CA THR A 413 -22.20 -3.40 1.78
C THR A 413 -23.27 -2.79 0.88
N TRP A 414 -22.97 -2.50 -0.40
CA TRP A 414 -23.92 -1.87 -1.33
C TRP A 414 -25.17 -2.70 -1.55
N GLN A 415 -25.03 -4.02 -1.62
CA GLN A 415 -26.15 -4.92 -1.80
C GLN A 415 -27.07 -5.00 -0.58
N LYS A 416 -26.59 -4.54 0.56
CA LYS A 416 -27.30 -4.55 1.85
C LYS A 416 -27.87 -3.19 2.22
N LEU A 417 -27.58 -2.13 1.44
CA LEU A 417 -28.12 -0.78 1.67
C LEU A 417 -29.62 -0.77 1.68
N GLY A 418 -30.21 -0.28 2.78
CA GLY A 418 -31.67 -0.18 2.95
C GLY A 418 -32.41 -1.50 3.13
N ALA A 419 -31.73 -2.64 3.21
CA ALA A 419 -32.35 -3.95 3.38
C ALA A 419 -33.15 -4.07 4.69
N ASP A 420 -32.67 -3.40 5.76
CA ASP A 420 -33.30 -3.36 7.08
C ASP A 420 -33.65 -1.92 7.54
N GLY A 421 -33.39 -0.92 6.67
CA GLY A 421 -33.64 0.49 6.95
C GLY A 421 -32.61 1.12 7.89
N SER A 422 -31.48 0.46 8.15
CA SER A 422 -30.36 1.01 8.95
C SER A 422 -29.30 1.65 8.06
N ASP A 423 -28.55 2.59 8.62
CA ASP A 423 -27.40 3.22 7.96
C ASP A 423 -26.07 2.46 8.22
N GLU A 424 -26.11 1.33 8.91
CA GLU A 424 -24.91 0.57 9.29
C GLU A 424 -24.14 0.02 8.08
N TRP A 425 -24.83 -0.18 6.96
CA TRP A 425 -24.25 -0.68 5.71
C TRP A 425 -23.58 0.40 4.85
N THR A 426 -23.57 1.67 5.29
CA THR A 426 -22.88 2.75 4.56
C THR A 426 -21.43 2.86 5.00
N LEU A 427 -20.56 1.96 4.55
CA LEU A 427 -19.14 1.98 4.86
C LEU A 427 -18.31 2.61 3.73
N PRO A 428 -17.31 3.47 4.09
CA PRO A 428 -17.14 4.08 5.41
C PRO A 428 -18.12 5.22 5.67
N GLY A 429 -18.74 5.84 4.63
CA GLY A 429 -19.74 6.88 4.72
C GLY A 429 -19.34 8.05 5.64
N ALA A 430 -20.04 8.19 6.76
CA ALA A 430 -19.72 9.16 7.81
C ALA A 430 -19.63 8.49 9.20
N ARG A 431 -19.32 7.22 9.25
CA ARG A 431 -19.26 6.41 10.47
C ARG A 431 -17.99 6.70 11.25
N PRO A 432 -18.07 7.31 12.45
CA PRO A 432 -16.90 7.79 13.17
C PRO A 432 -15.96 6.66 13.65
N GLU A 433 -16.48 5.48 13.97
CA GLU A 433 -15.70 4.34 14.44
C GLU A 433 -14.77 3.73 13.38
N TRP A 434 -15.03 4.00 12.09
CA TRP A 434 -14.19 3.55 10.98
C TRP A 434 -13.20 4.61 10.47
N ARG A 435 -13.39 5.84 10.91
CA ARG A 435 -12.70 7.02 10.36
C ARG A 435 -11.18 6.90 10.44
N GLU A 436 -10.66 6.61 11.62
CA GLU A 436 -9.20 6.57 11.84
C GLU A 436 -8.53 5.42 11.07
N ASN A 437 -9.16 4.23 11.03
CA ASN A 437 -8.68 3.10 10.23
C ASN A 437 -8.59 3.47 8.73
N VAL A 438 -9.63 4.14 8.20
CA VAL A 438 -9.67 4.56 6.78
C VAL A 438 -8.61 5.61 6.48
N LEU A 439 -8.41 6.61 7.35
CA LEU A 439 -7.40 7.65 7.16
C LEU A 439 -5.97 7.11 7.28
N ALA A 440 -5.73 6.20 8.22
CA ALA A 440 -4.41 5.57 8.39
C ALA A 440 -3.96 4.77 7.16
N ARG A 441 -4.89 4.17 6.40
CA ARG A 441 -4.58 3.49 5.13
C ARG A 441 -4.08 4.46 4.06
N ALA A 442 -4.70 5.64 3.97
CA ALA A 442 -4.27 6.69 3.07
C ALA A 442 -2.91 7.26 3.47
N GLU A 443 -2.71 7.49 4.77
CA GLU A 443 -1.43 7.94 5.32
C GLU A 443 -0.32 6.94 5.04
N ALA A 444 -0.54 5.66 5.33
CA ALA A 444 0.43 4.60 5.09
C ALA A 444 0.88 4.52 3.62
N MET A 445 -0.06 4.64 2.67
CA MET A 445 0.26 4.66 1.24
C MET A 445 1.03 5.92 0.86
N LEU A 446 0.53 7.11 1.23
CA LEU A 446 1.16 8.37 0.86
C LEU A 446 2.56 8.47 1.42
N GLU A 447 2.75 8.24 2.71
CA GLU A 447 4.05 8.36 3.38
C GLU A 447 5.08 7.40 2.77
N ARG A 448 4.69 6.15 2.49
CA ARG A 448 5.56 5.17 1.84
C ARG A 448 5.98 5.59 0.43
N ASP A 449 5.04 6.12 -0.38
CA ASP A 449 5.17 6.23 -1.83
C ASP A 449 5.34 7.67 -2.35
N LYS A 450 5.34 8.68 -1.47
CA LYS A 450 5.35 10.11 -1.81
C LYS A 450 6.49 10.57 -2.71
N ASN A 451 7.60 9.84 -2.77
CA ASN A 451 8.78 10.20 -3.57
C ASN A 451 8.77 9.60 -5.00
N HIS A 452 7.79 8.76 -5.36
CA HIS A 452 7.70 8.17 -6.70
C HIS A 452 7.15 9.17 -7.74
N PRO A 453 7.93 9.62 -8.75
CA PRO A 453 7.44 10.52 -9.79
C PRO A 453 6.35 9.89 -10.67
N ALA A 454 6.30 8.58 -10.78
CA ALA A 454 5.29 7.85 -11.54
C ALA A 454 3.87 8.08 -11.02
N ILE A 455 3.69 8.23 -9.72
CA ILE A 455 2.38 8.49 -9.12
C ILE A 455 1.95 9.92 -9.45
N LEU A 456 0.91 10.08 -10.26
CA LEU A 456 0.31 11.35 -10.61
C LEU A 456 -0.96 11.65 -9.81
N ILE A 457 -1.64 10.62 -9.35
CA ILE A 457 -2.95 10.70 -8.72
C ILE A 457 -2.98 9.78 -7.51
N TRP A 458 -3.44 10.32 -6.37
CA TRP A 458 -3.82 9.55 -5.20
C TRP A 458 -5.30 9.16 -5.29
N SER A 459 -5.62 7.89 -5.15
CA SER A 459 -7.00 7.41 -5.17
C SER A 459 -7.48 7.02 -3.76
N CYS A 460 -8.68 7.45 -3.42
CA CYS A 460 -9.28 7.18 -2.11
C CYS A 460 -9.72 5.72 -1.91
N GLY A 461 -9.63 4.89 -2.94
CA GLY A 461 -10.07 3.50 -2.92
C GLY A 461 -11.03 3.17 -4.05
N ASN A 462 -11.67 2.02 -3.94
CA ASN A 462 -12.60 1.47 -4.90
C ASN A 462 -13.96 1.20 -4.25
N GLU A 463 -15.03 1.23 -5.03
CA GLU A 463 -16.39 0.72 -4.77
C GLU A 463 -16.84 0.78 -3.31
N SER A 464 -16.58 1.89 -2.65
CA SER A 464 -16.97 2.15 -1.26
C SER A 464 -18.06 3.20 -1.20
N HIS A 465 -18.83 3.22 -0.11
CA HIS A 465 -19.86 4.23 0.05
C HIS A 465 -19.25 5.59 0.37
N GLY A 466 -19.29 6.50 -0.60
CA GLY A 466 -18.81 7.88 -0.45
C GLY A 466 -19.50 8.62 0.70
N GLY A 467 -18.84 9.64 1.22
CA GLY A 467 -19.34 10.45 2.31
C GLY A 467 -18.24 11.29 2.95
N LYS A 468 -18.49 11.71 4.17
CA LYS A 468 -17.60 12.61 4.91
C LYS A 468 -16.18 12.02 5.07
N THR A 469 -16.07 10.72 5.38
CA THR A 469 -14.78 10.09 5.63
C THR A 469 -13.89 10.07 4.38
N LEU A 470 -14.44 9.74 3.21
CA LEU A 470 -13.67 9.79 1.95
C LEU A 470 -13.35 11.21 1.51
N TRP A 471 -14.23 12.17 1.83
CA TRP A 471 -13.91 13.58 1.61
C TRP A 471 -12.74 14.02 2.51
N GLU A 472 -12.74 13.68 3.81
CA GLU A 472 -11.62 13.95 4.72
C GLU A 472 -10.33 13.30 4.26
N MET A 473 -10.36 12.05 3.75
CA MET A 473 -9.23 11.40 3.13
C MET A 473 -8.69 12.19 1.92
N SER A 474 -9.57 12.68 1.06
CA SER A 474 -9.17 13.49 -0.10
C SER A 474 -8.52 14.81 0.31
N GLU A 475 -9.00 15.45 1.39
CA GLU A 475 -8.38 16.64 1.95
C GLU A 475 -7.03 16.35 2.60
N TYR A 476 -6.87 15.17 3.24
CA TYR A 476 -5.57 14.73 3.74
C TYR A 476 -4.54 14.67 2.59
N PHE A 477 -4.86 13.98 1.48
CA PHE A 477 -3.97 13.93 0.31
C PHE A 477 -3.61 15.31 -0.22
N ARG A 478 -4.59 16.20 -0.42
CA ARG A 478 -4.34 17.56 -0.95
C ARG A 478 -3.49 18.43 -0.05
N ASN A 479 -3.68 18.30 1.26
CA ASN A 479 -2.93 19.10 2.24
C ASN A 479 -1.50 18.60 2.41
N THR A 480 -1.28 17.29 2.36
CA THR A 480 0.04 16.67 2.54
C THR A 480 0.86 16.73 1.26
N ASP A 481 0.23 16.42 0.11
CA ASP A 481 0.90 16.39 -1.20
C ASP A 481 0.11 17.14 -2.28
N PRO A 482 0.20 18.46 -2.35
CA PRO A 482 -0.49 19.27 -3.36
C PRO A 482 0.08 19.11 -4.78
N SER A 483 1.15 18.35 -4.97
CA SER A 483 1.78 18.11 -6.28
C SER A 483 1.07 17.04 -7.11
N ARG A 484 0.06 16.38 -6.55
CA ARG A 484 -0.73 15.31 -7.17
C ARG A 484 -2.22 15.63 -7.08
N LEU A 485 -3.01 15.05 -7.99
CA LEU A 485 -4.46 15.15 -7.94
C LEU A 485 -5.05 14.01 -7.13
N VAL A 486 -6.32 14.16 -6.72
CA VAL A 486 -7.04 13.15 -5.96
C VAL A 486 -8.17 12.57 -6.80
N HIS A 487 -8.29 11.26 -6.78
CA HIS A 487 -9.28 10.47 -7.50
C HIS A 487 -10.20 9.73 -6.54
N TYR A 488 -11.46 9.66 -6.91
CA TYR A 488 -12.44 8.69 -6.39
C TYR A 488 -13.59 8.56 -7.40
N GLU A 489 -13.93 7.31 -7.79
CA GLU A 489 -14.99 7.08 -8.79
C GLU A 489 -16.39 7.14 -8.19
N GLY A 490 -16.54 6.77 -6.91
CA GLY A 490 -17.85 6.65 -6.25
C GLY A 490 -18.58 7.97 -5.96
N ILE A 491 -18.05 9.13 -6.39
CA ILE A 491 -18.75 10.43 -6.23
C ILE A 491 -20.11 10.48 -6.94
N PHE A 492 -20.34 9.67 -7.96
CA PHE A 492 -21.62 9.63 -8.66
C PHE A 492 -22.72 8.94 -7.83
N TRP A 493 -22.36 8.08 -6.89
CA TRP A 493 -23.29 7.47 -5.94
C TRP A 493 -23.71 8.43 -4.82
N ASN A 494 -22.79 9.31 -4.40
CA ASN A 494 -23.05 10.29 -3.33
C ASN A 494 -22.51 11.66 -3.71
N ARG A 495 -23.35 12.51 -4.30
CA ARG A 495 -23.01 13.87 -4.74
C ARG A 495 -23.02 14.92 -3.62
N GLU A 496 -23.13 14.52 -2.34
CA GLU A 496 -23.03 15.45 -1.23
C GLU A 496 -21.60 16.02 -1.08
N TYR A 497 -20.59 15.19 -1.44
CA TYR A 497 -19.18 15.57 -1.37
C TYR A 497 -18.49 15.50 -2.75
N PRO A 498 -18.88 16.35 -3.72
CA PRO A 498 -18.36 16.25 -5.09
C PRO A 498 -16.89 16.67 -5.20
N ALA A 499 -16.34 17.33 -4.17
CA ALA A 499 -14.95 17.73 -4.09
C ALA A 499 -14.01 16.58 -3.69
N THR A 500 -14.52 15.40 -3.33
CA THR A 500 -13.70 14.22 -3.02
C THR A 500 -12.77 13.84 -4.16
N SER A 501 -13.17 14.04 -5.42
CA SER A 501 -12.32 13.79 -6.60
C SER A 501 -12.10 15.06 -7.41
N ASP A 502 -10.89 15.25 -7.97
CA ASP A 502 -10.55 16.38 -8.84
C ASP A 502 -11.03 16.16 -10.28
N MET A 503 -11.40 14.94 -10.64
CA MET A 503 -11.95 14.55 -11.93
C MET A 503 -13.29 13.83 -11.76
N GLU A 504 -14.11 13.80 -12.79
CA GLU A 504 -15.18 12.83 -12.90
C GLU A 504 -14.57 11.49 -13.31
N SER A 505 -14.94 10.43 -12.62
CA SER A 505 -14.47 9.09 -12.90
C SER A 505 -15.64 8.12 -12.81
N GLN A 506 -15.74 7.24 -13.79
CA GLN A 506 -16.83 6.26 -13.87
C GLN A 506 -16.30 4.92 -14.37
N MET A 507 -17.09 3.87 -14.15
CA MET A 507 -16.84 2.52 -14.61
C MET A 507 -17.81 2.15 -15.73
N TYR A 508 -17.31 1.52 -16.80
CA TYR A 508 -18.08 0.88 -17.88
C TYR A 508 -19.12 1.77 -18.57
N THR A 509 -19.05 3.10 -18.41
CA THR A 509 -19.99 4.04 -19.04
C THR A 509 -19.76 4.07 -20.56
N PRO A 510 -20.79 3.81 -21.38
CA PRO A 510 -20.66 3.88 -22.83
C PRO A 510 -20.28 5.28 -23.32
N VAL A 511 -19.48 5.36 -24.40
CA VAL A 511 -19.00 6.64 -24.96
C VAL A 511 -20.15 7.62 -25.27
N ALA A 512 -21.31 7.11 -25.70
CA ALA A 512 -22.48 7.95 -25.98
C ALA A 512 -22.99 8.66 -24.71
N ASP A 513 -22.95 7.97 -23.56
CA ASP A 513 -23.37 8.53 -22.27
C ASP A 513 -22.30 9.47 -21.69
N ILE A 514 -21.00 9.19 -21.91
CA ILE A 514 -19.91 10.12 -21.58
C ILE A 514 -20.08 11.43 -22.35
N LYS A 515 -20.36 11.38 -23.66
CA LYS A 515 -20.64 12.55 -24.50
C LYS A 515 -21.79 13.39 -23.95
N LYS A 516 -22.87 12.72 -23.55
CA LYS A 516 -24.02 13.40 -22.94
C LYS A 516 -23.65 14.03 -21.59
N PHE A 517 -22.98 13.28 -20.74
CA PHE A 517 -22.54 13.76 -19.43
C PHE A 517 -21.67 15.00 -19.55
N LEU A 518 -20.64 14.99 -20.37
CA LEU A 518 -19.73 16.12 -20.58
C LEU A 518 -20.40 17.35 -21.20
N ALA A 519 -21.45 17.15 -22.00
CA ALA A 519 -22.25 18.26 -22.53
C ALA A 519 -23.09 18.96 -21.44
N GLU A 520 -23.50 18.24 -20.41
CA GLU A 520 -24.30 18.73 -19.29
C GLU A 520 -23.42 19.18 -18.11
N HIS A 521 -22.27 18.54 -17.89
CA HIS A 521 -21.36 18.70 -16.74
C HIS A 521 -19.89 18.88 -17.19
N PRO A 522 -19.53 20.02 -17.76
CA PRO A 522 -18.18 20.26 -18.26
C PRO A 522 -17.22 20.85 -17.20
N GLU A 523 -17.51 20.70 -15.90
CA GLU A 523 -16.79 21.38 -14.84
C GLU A 523 -15.43 20.72 -14.54
N LYS A 524 -15.31 19.40 -14.75
CA LYS A 524 -14.11 18.59 -14.45
C LYS A 524 -13.64 17.81 -15.67
N PRO A 525 -12.35 17.42 -15.72
CA PRO A 525 -11.92 16.39 -16.67
C PRO A 525 -12.59 15.05 -16.32
N PHE A 526 -12.67 14.18 -17.30
CA PHE A 526 -13.30 12.87 -17.19
C PHE A 526 -12.30 11.77 -17.54
N ILE A 527 -12.25 10.72 -16.72
CA ILE A 527 -11.55 9.47 -17.00
C ILE A 527 -12.47 8.27 -16.78
N MET A 528 -12.18 7.16 -17.45
CA MET A 528 -12.74 5.86 -17.13
C MET A 528 -11.76 5.11 -16.25
N CYS A 529 -12.04 4.98 -14.94
CA CYS A 529 -11.17 4.17 -14.08
C CYS A 529 -11.26 2.68 -14.44
N GLU A 530 -12.38 2.24 -15.04
CA GLU A 530 -12.54 0.90 -15.58
C GLU A 530 -13.40 0.92 -16.84
N TYR A 531 -12.93 0.24 -17.90
CA TYR A 531 -13.74 0.04 -19.11
C TYR A 531 -13.34 -1.24 -19.85
N SER A 532 -14.19 -1.68 -20.77
CA SER A 532 -13.95 -2.85 -21.64
C SER A 532 -13.55 -4.10 -20.89
N HIS A 533 -14.33 -4.48 -19.86
CA HIS A 533 -14.10 -5.63 -18.99
C HIS A 533 -13.64 -6.87 -19.76
N ALA A 534 -12.40 -7.27 -19.56
CA ALA A 534 -11.73 -8.34 -20.31
C ALA A 534 -11.94 -9.71 -19.65
N MET A 535 -13.16 -10.25 -19.79
CA MET A 535 -13.51 -11.59 -19.29
C MET A 535 -14.10 -12.41 -20.42
N GLY A 536 -13.61 -13.64 -20.65
CA GLY A 536 -14.08 -14.52 -21.71
C GLY A 536 -13.93 -13.88 -23.11
N ASN A 537 -15.02 -13.77 -23.86
CA ASN A 537 -15.07 -13.17 -25.21
C ASN A 537 -15.42 -11.68 -25.20
N SER A 538 -15.17 -10.97 -24.12
CA SER A 538 -15.41 -9.53 -24.00
C SER A 538 -14.15 -8.69 -24.35
N CYS A 539 -13.98 -7.50 -23.79
CA CYS A 539 -12.92 -6.55 -24.13
C CYS A 539 -13.09 -5.92 -25.52
N GLY A 540 -14.34 -5.64 -25.92
CA GLY A 540 -14.67 -4.96 -27.17
C GLY A 540 -14.85 -3.46 -27.00
N GLY A 541 -14.93 -2.72 -28.15
CA GLY A 541 -15.25 -1.30 -28.17
C GLY A 541 -14.13 -0.37 -27.72
N ILE A 542 -12.91 -0.86 -27.51
CA ILE A 542 -11.75 -0.06 -27.04
C ILE A 542 -11.50 1.13 -27.94
N THR A 543 -11.63 0.96 -29.26
CA THR A 543 -11.40 2.01 -30.25
C THR A 543 -12.28 3.23 -30.02
N ASP A 544 -13.56 3.03 -29.66
CA ASP A 544 -14.49 4.13 -29.43
C ASP A 544 -14.02 5.05 -28.28
N TYR A 545 -13.51 4.45 -27.19
CA TYR A 545 -12.98 5.19 -26.04
C TYR A 545 -11.66 5.89 -26.39
N THR A 546 -10.75 5.18 -27.05
CA THR A 546 -9.42 5.73 -27.36
C THR A 546 -9.49 6.84 -28.41
N GLU A 547 -10.35 6.75 -29.42
CA GLU A 547 -10.57 7.81 -30.41
C GLU A 547 -11.23 9.02 -29.77
N TYR A 548 -12.24 8.82 -28.90
CA TYR A 548 -12.92 9.91 -28.24
C TYR A 548 -11.99 10.75 -27.35
N ALA A 549 -10.96 10.16 -26.75
CA ALA A 549 -9.95 10.90 -25.99
C ALA A 549 -9.16 11.93 -26.83
N TYR A 550 -9.14 11.80 -28.16
CA TYR A 550 -8.52 12.77 -29.06
C TYR A 550 -9.54 13.75 -29.67
N GLU A 551 -10.85 13.43 -29.62
CA GLU A 551 -11.92 14.30 -30.06
C GLU A 551 -12.36 15.30 -28.98
N GLU A 552 -12.46 14.84 -27.72
CA GLU A 552 -12.97 15.61 -26.58
C GLU A 552 -11.84 15.95 -25.59
N PRO A 553 -11.47 17.24 -25.47
CA PRO A 553 -10.38 17.65 -24.57
C PRO A 553 -10.59 17.32 -23.09
N LEU A 554 -11.83 17.25 -22.62
CA LEU A 554 -12.13 16.93 -21.21
C LEU A 554 -12.09 15.43 -20.94
N TYR A 555 -12.24 14.57 -21.96
CA TYR A 555 -12.11 13.14 -21.80
C TYR A 555 -10.64 12.73 -21.97
N GLN A 556 -9.98 12.36 -20.88
CA GLN A 556 -8.53 12.12 -20.85
C GLN A 556 -8.15 10.63 -20.78
N GLY A 557 -8.99 9.77 -21.35
CA GLY A 557 -8.71 8.33 -21.48
C GLY A 557 -9.21 7.49 -20.32
N GLY A 558 -8.56 6.37 -20.07
CA GLY A 558 -9.00 5.44 -19.02
C GLY A 558 -8.15 4.20 -18.90
N PHE A 559 -8.64 3.27 -18.08
CA PHE A 559 -7.94 2.06 -17.66
C PHE A 559 -8.79 0.84 -17.98
N ILE A 560 -8.26 -0.05 -18.81
CA ILE A 560 -8.96 -1.30 -19.17
C ILE A 560 -9.05 -2.19 -17.91
N TRP A 561 -10.21 -2.76 -17.66
CA TRP A 561 -10.37 -3.83 -16.70
C TRP A 561 -10.25 -5.18 -17.42
N GLU A 562 -9.17 -5.92 -17.30
CA GLU A 562 -7.94 -5.63 -16.57
C GLU A 562 -6.72 -6.25 -17.29
N TYR A 563 -5.53 -6.09 -16.70
CA TYR A 563 -4.26 -6.42 -17.32
C TYR A 563 -4.08 -7.94 -17.54
N MET A 564 -4.46 -8.78 -16.57
CA MET A 564 -4.27 -10.23 -16.65
C MET A 564 -5.38 -11.02 -15.97
N ASP A 565 -5.56 -12.28 -16.40
CA ASP A 565 -6.45 -13.23 -15.74
C ASP A 565 -5.86 -13.72 -14.41
N HIS A 566 -6.71 -14.00 -13.42
CA HIS A 566 -6.32 -14.43 -12.06
C HIS A 566 -6.53 -15.92 -11.82
N GLY A 567 -6.37 -16.76 -12.84
CA GLY A 567 -6.42 -18.21 -12.71
C GLY A 567 -5.26 -18.74 -11.87
N ILE A 568 -5.52 -19.79 -11.09
CA ILE A 568 -4.51 -20.54 -10.32
C ILE A 568 -4.06 -21.72 -11.15
N ALA A 569 -2.74 -21.86 -11.34
CA ALA A 569 -2.15 -22.96 -12.07
C ALA A 569 -2.38 -24.28 -11.31
N VAL A 570 -3.02 -25.24 -11.96
CA VAL A 570 -3.32 -26.56 -11.41
C VAL A 570 -2.94 -27.66 -12.38
N THR A 571 -2.78 -28.87 -11.86
CA THR A 571 -2.63 -30.07 -12.68
C THR A 571 -3.87 -30.92 -12.48
N SER A 572 -4.58 -31.21 -13.57
CA SER A 572 -5.78 -32.05 -13.54
C SER A 572 -5.45 -33.49 -13.12
N PRO A 573 -6.43 -34.29 -12.69
CA PRO A 573 -6.21 -35.69 -12.28
C PRO A 573 -5.57 -36.57 -13.36
N ASP A 574 -5.73 -36.22 -14.64
CA ASP A 574 -5.12 -36.92 -15.77
C ASP A 574 -3.72 -36.35 -16.13
N GLY A 575 -3.16 -35.50 -15.28
CA GLY A 575 -1.79 -34.97 -15.40
C GLY A 575 -1.60 -33.81 -16.37
N LYS A 576 -2.69 -33.17 -16.85
CA LYS A 576 -2.60 -32.02 -17.76
C LYS A 576 -2.50 -30.71 -16.99
N PRO A 577 -1.61 -29.79 -17.40
CA PRO A 577 -1.61 -28.45 -16.84
C PRO A 577 -2.85 -27.67 -17.28
N GLY A 578 -3.36 -26.80 -16.40
CA GLY A 578 -4.51 -25.95 -16.64
C GLY A 578 -4.59 -24.87 -15.58
N PHE A 579 -5.70 -24.12 -15.58
CA PHE A 579 -6.00 -23.10 -14.59
C PHE A 579 -7.34 -23.41 -13.94
N ALA A 580 -7.40 -23.17 -12.64
CA ALA A 580 -8.62 -23.18 -11.85
C ALA A 580 -9.01 -21.75 -11.47
N TYR A 581 -10.31 -21.52 -11.31
CA TYR A 581 -10.86 -20.22 -10.95
C TYR A 581 -12.09 -20.41 -10.08
N GLY A 582 -12.44 -19.43 -9.24
CA GLY A 582 -13.65 -19.34 -8.43
C GLY A 582 -14.34 -20.67 -8.12
N GLY A 583 -15.42 -20.97 -8.81
CA GLY A 583 -16.24 -22.16 -8.61
C GLY A 583 -15.53 -23.53 -8.65
N ASP A 584 -14.28 -23.61 -9.15
CA ASP A 584 -13.47 -24.82 -9.04
C ASP A 584 -13.06 -25.12 -7.58
N PHE A 585 -13.12 -24.13 -6.70
CA PHE A 585 -12.84 -24.22 -5.28
C PHE A 585 -14.11 -24.17 -4.40
N GLY A 586 -15.29 -24.10 -5.00
CA GLY A 586 -16.58 -24.19 -4.31
C GLY A 586 -17.20 -22.85 -3.91
N ASP A 587 -16.86 -21.79 -4.61
CA ASP A 587 -17.42 -20.43 -4.42
C ASP A 587 -18.85 -20.34 -4.98
#